data_b3b2e2440368e0e5dbf89c65d4f9a6f1
#
_entry.id   b3b2e2440368e0e5dbf89c65d4f9a6f1
#
_cell.length_a   1.000
_cell.length_b   1.000
_cell.length_c   1.000
_cell.angle_alpha   90.00
_cell.angle_beta   90.00
_cell.angle_gamma   90.00
#
_symmetry.space_group_name_H-M   'P 1'
#
loop_
_entity.id
_entity.type
_entity.pdbx_description
1 polymer ?
#
loop_
_entity_poly.entity_id
_entity_poly.type
_entity_poly.pdbx_seq_one_letter_code
_entity_poly.pdbx_strand_id
1 'polypeptide(L)'
;MLQELIEEGKAFYQNPQMTYGTYPTWINENKKADFLKWEMTSLLLLQQEYKGHPLVTKFNKIIDEDQSNCLIKTLNSLMGILGAIEKIQPKVVNIDYDLIISNIIEHFNACAIQLKRRHAGRKTIIIQDEYDVQDLLHALLKLHFSDVRPEEWTPSYAGNSNRMDFLLKEAHIAIEVKMTRENLKDKEIGEQLIIDIAKYQQHPDVDTLYCFVYDPNTILHNPVGLENDLNKLSTDNFSVKVFVRPN
;
A
#
# COMPACT_ATOMS: atom_id res chain seq x y z
N MET A 1 -15.89 -12.88 3.44
CA MET A 1 -15.67 -13.67 2.21
C MET A 1 -15.21 -15.09 2.49
N LEU A 2 -14.05 -15.38 3.14
CA LEU A 2 -13.63 -16.75 3.46
C LEU A 2 -14.65 -17.49 4.35
N GLN A 3 -15.18 -16.84 5.36
CA GLN A 3 -16.18 -17.42 6.26
C GLN A 3 -17.51 -17.74 5.58
N GLU A 4 -17.92 -16.94 4.62
CA GLU A 4 -19.09 -17.20 3.78
C GLU A 4 -18.91 -18.47 2.95
N LEU A 5 -17.73 -18.65 2.32
CA LEU A 5 -17.40 -19.87 1.58
C LEU A 5 -17.37 -21.11 2.48
N ILE A 6 -16.92 -20.98 3.73
CA ILE A 6 -16.97 -22.08 4.70
C ILE A 6 -18.43 -22.43 5.02
N GLU A 7 -19.31 -21.46 5.24
CA GLU A 7 -20.73 -21.70 5.50
C GLU A 7 -21.44 -22.28 4.27
N GLU A 8 -21.16 -21.77 3.08
CA GLU A 8 -21.67 -22.35 1.82
C GLU A 8 -21.22 -23.83 1.67
N GLY A 9 -19.94 -24.11 1.94
CA GLY A 9 -19.40 -25.47 1.90
C GLY A 9 -20.13 -26.44 2.84
N LYS A 10 -20.55 -25.99 4.02
CA LYS A 10 -21.34 -26.78 4.98
C LYS A 10 -22.69 -27.20 4.41
N ALA A 11 -23.30 -26.41 3.52
CA ALA A 11 -24.59 -26.72 2.93
C ALA A 11 -24.54 -27.94 1.99
N PHE A 12 -23.37 -28.30 1.46
CA PHE A 12 -23.21 -29.48 0.61
C PHE A 12 -23.26 -30.82 1.37
N TYR A 13 -23.09 -30.79 2.70
CA TYR A 13 -23.28 -31.99 3.53
C TYR A 13 -24.76 -32.37 3.72
N GLN A 14 -25.70 -31.52 3.33
CA GLN A 14 -27.13 -31.79 3.48
C GLN A 14 -27.66 -32.73 2.40
N ASN A 15 -28.37 -33.78 2.81
CA ASN A 15 -28.98 -34.77 1.93
C ASN A 15 -28.00 -35.38 0.91
N PRO A 16 -26.88 -35.98 1.32
CA PRO A 16 -25.91 -36.57 0.42
C PRO A 16 -26.50 -37.83 -0.24
N GLN A 17 -26.01 -38.17 -1.44
CA GLN A 17 -26.34 -39.46 -2.06
C GLN A 17 -25.57 -40.59 -1.37
N MET A 18 -26.30 -41.68 -1.09
CA MET A 18 -25.76 -42.87 -0.44
C MET A 18 -25.48 -43.94 -1.51
N THR A 19 -24.30 -44.53 -1.49
CA THR A 19 -24.04 -45.78 -2.20
C THR A 19 -24.39 -46.98 -1.31
N TYR A 20 -24.44 -48.17 -1.89
CA TYR A 20 -24.74 -49.45 -1.18
C TYR A 20 -23.96 -49.52 0.13
N GLY A 21 -24.64 -49.17 1.24
CA GLY A 21 -24.05 -49.11 2.56
C GLY A 21 -24.42 -47.85 3.36
N THR A 22 -23.84 -47.69 4.52
CA THR A 22 -24.21 -46.68 5.53
C THR A 22 -23.50 -45.35 5.40
N TYR A 23 -22.65 -45.12 4.38
CA TYR A 23 -21.82 -43.91 4.30
C TYR A 23 -22.17 -43.04 3.09
N PRO A 24 -22.34 -41.71 3.27
CA PRO A 24 -22.53 -40.77 2.17
C PRO A 24 -21.26 -40.67 1.31
N THR A 25 -21.39 -40.90 0.01
CA THR A 25 -20.25 -40.93 -0.92
C THR A 25 -20.24 -39.73 -1.85
N TRP A 26 -21.41 -39.22 -2.23
CA TRP A 26 -21.57 -38.17 -3.24
C TRP A 26 -22.34 -36.98 -2.72
N ILE A 27 -22.02 -35.79 -3.25
CA ILE A 27 -22.85 -34.62 -3.08
C ILE A 27 -24.17 -34.82 -3.84
N ASN A 28 -25.26 -34.26 -3.31
CA ASN A 28 -26.57 -34.35 -3.95
C ASN A 28 -26.48 -33.88 -5.42
N GLU A 29 -27.06 -34.67 -6.35
CA GLU A 29 -26.95 -34.43 -7.79
C GLU A 29 -27.42 -33.03 -8.20
N ASN A 30 -28.50 -32.55 -7.58
CA ASN A 30 -29.05 -31.21 -7.82
C ASN A 30 -28.11 -30.06 -7.33
N LYS A 31 -27.10 -30.38 -6.54
CA LYS A 31 -26.13 -29.40 -6.00
C LYS A 31 -24.75 -29.50 -6.67
N LYS A 32 -24.54 -30.39 -7.64
CA LYS A 32 -23.22 -30.57 -8.27
C LYS A 32 -22.70 -29.31 -8.95
N ALA A 33 -23.56 -28.61 -9.71
CA ALA A 33 -23.19 -27.39 -10.39
C ALA A 33 -22.79 -26.30 -9.41
N ASP A 34 -23.53 -26.17 -8.31
CA ASP A 34 -23.22 -25.18 -7.26
C ASP A 34 -21.92 -25.53 -6.53
N PHE A 35 -21.67 -26.82 -6.31
CA PHE A 35 -20.44 -27.29 -5.70
C PHE A 35 -19.22 -26.99 -6.57
N LEU A 36 -19.26 -27.26 -7.86
CA LEU A 36 -18.17 -26.91 -8.79
C LEU A 36 -17.92 -25.41 -8.84
N LYS A 37 -18.97 -24.60 -8.84
CA LYS A 37 -18.86 -23.14 -8.76
C LYS A 37 -18.20 -22.71 -7.44
N TRP A 38 -18.60 -23.29 -6.33
CA TRP A 38 -18.03 -23.03 -5.01
C TRP A 38 -16.54 -23.41 -4.93
N GLU A 39 -16.14 -24.58 -5.50
CA GLU A 39 -14.72 -24.97 -5.58
C GLU A 39 -13.88 -23.92 -6.31
N MET A 40 -14.33 -23.50 -7.49
CA MET A 40 -13.62 -22.51 -8.30
C MET A 40 -13.58 -21.14 -7.63
N THR A 41 -14.68 -20.70 -7.03
CA THR A 41 -14.74 -19.42 -6.30
C THR A 41 -13.79 -19.44 -5.11
N SER A 42 -13.76 -20.56 -4.36
CA SER A 42 -12.86 -20.75 -3.23
C SER A 42 -11.40 -20.72 -3.67
N LEU A 43 -11.06 -21.41 -4.78
CA LEU A 43 -9.70 -21.42 -5.31
C LEU A 43 -9.25 -20.02 -5.75
N LEU A 44 -10.11 -19.29 -6.47
CA LEU A 44 -9.79 -17.93 -6.91
C LEU A 44 -9.53 -17.00 -5.73
N LEU A 45 -10.36 -17.04 -4.69
CA LEU A 45 -10.15 -16.26 -3.46
C LEU A 45 -8.80 -16.61 -2.82
N LEU A 46 -8.52 -17.93 -2.68
CA LEU A 46 -7.27 -18.37 -2.08
C LEU A 46 -6.04 -17.98 -2.89
N GLN A 47 -6.12 -17.99 -4.21
CA GLN A 47 -5.03 -17.54 -5.09
C GLN A 47 -4.79 -16.02 -4.99
N GLN A 48 -5.84 -15.25 -4.77
CA GLN A 48 -5.76 -13.81 -4.61
C GLN A 48 -5.20 -13.40 -3.23
N GLU A 49 -5.78 -13.93 -2.15
CA GLU A 49 -5.47 -13.49 -0.78
C GLU A 49 -4.27 -14.23 -0.15
N TYR A 50 -4.00 -15.47 -0.59
CA TYR A 50 -2.95 -16.34 -0.01
C TYR A 50 -1.94 -16.83 -1.07
N LYS A 51 -1.63 -15.97 -2.03
CA LYS A 51 -0.71 -16.28 -3.15
C LYS A 51 0.60 -16.90 -2.66
N GLY A 52 0.96 -18.06 -3.22
CA GLY A 52 2.19 -18.78 -2.87
C GLY A 52 2.13 -19.62 -1.59
N HIS A 53 1.02 -19.61 -0.86
CA HIS A 53 0.89 -20.44 0.34
C HIS A 53 0.72 -21.94 -0.05
N PRO A 54 1.44 -22.88 0.60
CA PRO A 54 1.41 -24.31 0.24
C PRO A 54 0.01 -24.94 0.26
N LEU A 55 -0.90 -24.46 1.14
CA LEU A 55 -2.29 -24.94 1.20
C LEU A 55 -3.10 -24.58 -0.05
N VAL A 56 -2.78 -23.47 -0.73
CA VAL A 56 -3.43 -23.10 -2.00
C VAL A 56 -3.05 -24.09 -3.10
N THR A 57 -1.77 -24.44 -3.19
CA THR A 57 -1.31 -25.48 -4.14
C THR A 57 -1.97 -26.82 -3.85
N LYS A 58 -2.12 -27.19 -2.58
CA LYS A 58 -2.78 -28.43 -2.17
C LYS A 58 -4.28 -28.41 -2.49
N PHE A 59 -4.96 -27.26 -2.30
CA PHE A 59 -6.37 -27.06 -2.64
C PHE A 59 -6.60 -27.28 -4.13
N ASN A 60 -5.80 -26.63 -4.98
CA ASN A 60 -5.85 -26.77 -6.43
C ASN A 60 -5.67 -28.25 -6.84
N LYS A 61 -4.65 -28.93 -6.29
CA LYS A 61 -4.36 -30.32 -6.59
C LYS A 61 -5.54 -31.26 -6.27
N ILE A 62 -6.24 -31.02 -5.16
CA ILE A 62 -7.42 -31.81 -4.78
C ILE A 62 -8.55 -31.64 -5.80
N ILE A 63 -8.78 -30.41 -6.29
CA ILE A 63 -9.78 -30.15 -7.35
C ILE A 63 -9.40 -30.88 -8.64
N ASP A 64 -8.14 -30.77 -9.07
CA ASP A 64 -7.64 -31.42 -10.30
C ASP A 64 -7.78 -32.95 -10.24
N GLU A 65 -7.54 -33.54 -9.08
CA GLU A 65 -7.66 -35.00 -8.86
C GLU A 65 -9.10 -35.50 -8.78
N ASP A 66 -10.05 -34.66 -8.36
CA ASP A 66 -11.48 -35.06 -8.23
C ASP A 66 -12.18 -35.24 -9.57
N GLN A 67 -11.67 -34.68 -10.65
CA GLN A 67 -12.22 -34.79 -12.01
C GLN A 67 -13.75 -34.58 -12.07
N SER A 68 -14.28 -33.66 -11.28
CA SER A 68 -15.71 -33.34 -11.18
C SER A 68 -16.59 -34.47 -10.65
N ASN A 69 -16.01 -35.41 -9.89
CA ASN A 69 -16.77 -36.54 -9.29
C ASN A 69 -17.62 -36.10 -8.09
N CYS A 70 -17.45 -34.89 -7.56
CA CYS A 70 -18.23 -34.31 -6.47
C CYS A 70 -18.33 -35.23 -5.24
N LEU A 71 -17.21 -35.76 -4.81
CA LEU A 71 -17.13 -36.68 -3.68
C LEU A 71 -17.20 -35.95 -2.34
N ILE A 72 -17.91 -36.53 -1.36
CA ILE A 72 -17.88 -36.02 0.03
C ILE A 72 -16.45 -36.01 0.60
N LYS A 73 -15.60 -36.94 0.19
CA LYS A 73 -14.18 -36.97 0.56
C LYS A 73 -13.45 -35.74 0.08
N THR A 74 -13.72 -35.28 -1.13
CA THR A 74 -13.16 -34.05 -1.71
C THR A 74 -13.63 -32.84 -0.93
N LEU A 75 -14.95 -32.72 -0.70
CA LEU A 75 -15.51 -31.64 0.14
C LEU A 75 -14.84 -31.60 1.53
N ASN A 76 -14.68 -32.75 2.21
CA ASN A 76 -14.01 -32.83 3.51
C ASN A 76 -12.58 -32.30 3.45
N SER A 77 -11.83 -32.65 2.39
CA SER A 77 -10.44 -32.19 2.22
C SER A 77 -10.36 -30.68 1.95
N LEU A 78 -11.23 -30.15 1.09
CA LEU A 78 -11.31 -28.72 0.78
C LEU A 78 -11.74 -27.90 2.00
N MET A 79 -12.77 -28.34 2.72
CA MET A 79 -13.24 -27.73 3.96
C MET A 79 -12.17 -27.75 5.05
N GLY A 80 -11.39 -28.82 5.15
CA GLY A 80 -10.25 -28.91 6.07
C GLY A 80 -9.17 -27.86 5.76
N ILE A 81 -8.92 -27.59 4.47
CA ILE A 81 -7.97 -26.55 4.05
C ILE A 81 -8.53 -25.15 4.34
N LEU A 82 -9.80 -24.88 3.99
CA LEU A 82 -10.43 -23.59 4.29
C LEU A 82 -10.42 -23.29 5.79
N GLY A 83 -10.77 -24.28 6.64
CA GLY A 83 -10.73 -24.13 8.09
C GLY A 83 -9.30 -24.00 8.66
N ALA A 84 -8.27 -24.53 7.98
CA ALA A 84 -6.89 -24.32 8.34
C ALA A 84 -6.44 -22.89 7.97
N ILE A 85 -6.84 -22.41 6.80
CA ILE A 85 -6.54 -21.05 6.33
C ILE A 85 -7.27 -20.00 7.18
N GLU A 86 -8.51 -20.26 7.60
CA GLU A 86 -9.26 -19.37 8.52
C GLU A 86 -8.49 -19.12 9.83
N LYS A 87 -7.77 -20.13 10.32
CA LYS A 87 -6.93 -20.02 11.53
C LYS A 87 -5.58 -19.33 11.28
N ILE A 88 -5.13 -19.36 10.04
CA ILE A 88 -3.98 -18.59 9.60
C ILE A 88 -4.55 -17.22 9.29
N GLN A 89 -4.55 -16.31 10.27
CA GLN A 89 -4.80 -14.91 9.92
C GLN A 89 -3.88 -14.58 8.74
N PRO A 90 -4.39 -14.03 7.61
CA PRO A 90 -3.50 -13.52 6.60
C PRO A 90 -2.54 -12.62 7.37
N LYS A 91 -1.24 -12.81 7.23
CA LYS A 91 -0.32 -11.72 7.47
C LYS A 91 -0.74 -10.67 6.44
N VAL A 92 -1.70 -9.84 6.82
CA VAL A 92 -1.78 -8.49 6.29
C VAL A 92 -0.40 -7.97 6.65
N VAL A 93 0.50 -7.99 5.68
CA VAL A 93 1.73 -7.19 5.78
C VAL A 93 1.15 -5.79 5.77
N ASN A 94 0.82 -5.31 6.94
CA ASN A 94 0.42 -3.94 7.14
C ASN A 94 1.69 -3.15 6.83
N ILE A 95 1.80 -2.72 5.57
CA ILE A 95 2.95 -1.93 5.13
C ILE A 95 2.79 -0.62 5.91
N ASP A 96 3.69 -0.41 6.84
CA ASP A 96 3.77 0.85 7.57
C ASP A 96 4.41 1.90 6.64
N TYR A 97 3.57 2.51 5.80
CA TYR A 97 4.00 3.56 4.88
C TYR A 97 4.61 4.75 5.61
N ASP A 98 4.14 5.05 6.82
CA ASP A 98 4.68 6.07 7.69
C ASP A 98 6.14 5.82 8.05
N LEU A 99 6.43 4.62 8.50
CA LEU A 99 7.79 4.22 8.85
C LEU A 99 8.70 4.28 7.62
N ILE A 100 8.22 3.84 6.45
CA ILE A 100 9.00 3.82 5.22
C ILE A 100 9.34 5.25 4.77
N ILE A 101 8.34 6.13 4.66
CA ILE A 101 8.53 7.49 4.16
C ILE A 101 9.35 8.31 5.15
N SER A 102 9.06 8.21 6.44
CA SER A 102 9.84 8.87 7.49
C SER A 102 11.32 8.44 7.45
N ASN A 103 11.59 7.14 7.31
CA ASN A 103 12.97 6.65 7.18
C ASN A 103 13.68 7.19 5.93
N ILE A 104 13.01 7.27 4.80
CA ILE A 104 13.57 7.84 3.57
C ILE A 104 13.95 9.30 3.80
N ILE A 105 13.06 10.10 4.37
CA ILE A 105 13.27 11.53 4.63
C ILE A 105 14.38 11.73 5.65
N GLU A 106 14.38 10.99 6.76
CA GLU A 106 15.40 11.09 7.81
C GLU A 106 16.81 10.78 7.30
N HIS A 107 16.93 9.81 6.38
CA HIS A 107 18.22 9.40 5.83
C HIS A 107 18.56 10.06 4.49
N PHE A 108 17.70 10.93 3.95
CA PHE A 108 17.88 11.55 2.65
C PHE A 108 19.24 12.27 2.54
N ASN A 109 19.58 13.11 3.51
CA ASN A 109 20.84 13.85 3.51
C ASN A 109 22.05 12.92 3.56
N ALA A 110 22.00 11.82 4.30
CA ALA A 110 23.05 10.82 4.32
C ALA A 110 23.26 10.18 2.94
N CYS A 111 22.18 9.87 2.21
CA CYS A 111 22.23 9.38 0.83
C CYS A 111 22.86 10.43 -0.11
N ALA A 112 22.43 11.70 -0.03
CA ALA A 112 22.97 12.79 -0.84
C ALA A 112 24.48 12.98 -0.61
N ILE A 113 24.93 12.94 0.65
CA ILE A 113 26.35 13.02 1.00
C ILE A 113 27.12 11.81 0.44
N GLN A 114 26.57 10.60 0.55
CA GLN A 114 27.22 9.38 0.03
C GLN A 114 27.36 9.42 -1.50
N LEU A 115 26.35 9.93 -2.21
CA LEU A 115 26.42 10.11 -3.65
C LEU A 115 27.53 11.08 -4.09
N LYS A 116 27.81 12.13 -3.32
CA LYS A 116 28.95 13.03 -3.56
C LYS A 116 30.31 12.36 -3.39
N ARG A 117 30.40 11.31 -2.56
CA ARG A 117 31.64 10.58 -2.24
C ARG A 117 31.92 9.43 -3.20
N ARG A 118 31.75 9.64 -4.50
CA ARG A 118 31.96 8.57 -5.50
C ARG A 118 33.44 8.31 -5.75
N HIS A 119 33.78 7.03 -5.97
CA HIS A 119 35.13 6.62 -6.36
C HIS A 119 35.58 7.29 -7.65
N ALA A 120 36.85 7.73 -7.70
CA ALA A 120 37.52 8.27 -8.86
C ALA A 120 36.86 9.54 -9.47
N GLY A 121 36.22 10.36 -8.65
CA GLY A 121 35.62 11.64 -9.11
C GLY A 121 34.54 11.48 -10.18
N ARG A 122 33.87 10.34 -10.24
CA ARG A 122 32.79 10.11 -11.23
C ARG A 122 31.64 11.09 -11.03
N LYS A 123 31.01 11.50 -12.12
CA LYS A 123 29.82 12.34 -12.08
C LYS A 123 28.71 11.68 -11.26
N THR A 124 27.99 12.48 -10.52
CA THR A 124 26.86 12.07 -9.67
C THR A 124 25.81 13.16 -9.66
N ILE A 125 24.64 12.87 -9.09
CA ILE A 125 23.66 13.89 -8.76
C ILE A 125 24.26 14.79 -7.65
N ILE A 126 24.10 16.11 -7.81
CA ILE A 126 24.48 17.12 -6.83
C ILE A 126 23.21 17.90 -6.53
N ILE A 127 22.77 17.89 -5.30
CA ILE A 127 21.55 18.59 -4.90
C ILE A 127 21.85 20.10 -4.85
N GLN A 128 21.31 20.84 -5.81
CA GLN A 128 21.45 22.29 -5.95
C GLN A 128 20.13 23.03 -5.83
N ASP A 129 19.03 22.39 -6.22
CA ASP A 129 17.69 22.94 -6.16
C ASP A 129 16.65 21.87 -5.80
N GLU A 130 15.38 22.27 -5.79
CA GLU A 130 14.23 21.45 -5.44
C GLU A 130 14.03 20.26 -6.40
N TYR A 131 14.34 20.42 -7.68
CA TYR A 131 14.23 19.32 -8.65
C TYR A 131 15.25 18.21 -8.39
N ASP A 132 16.48 18.58 -8.00
CA ASP A 132 17.49 17.57 -7.62
C ASP A 132 17.06 16.79 -6.36
N VAL A 133 16.35 17.46 -5.41
CA VAL A 133 15.76 16.79 -4.25
C VAL A 133 14.68 15.82 -4.69
N GLN A 134 13.79 16.24 -5.60
CA GLN A 134 12.73 15.41 -6.14
C GLN A 134 13.30 14.19 -6.88
N ASP A 135 14.32 14.36 -7.72
CA ASP A 135 14.95 13.25 -8.47
C ASP A 135 15.51 12.17 -7.54
N LEU A 136 16.27 12.59 -6.50
CA LEU A 136 16.80 11.63 -5.54
C LEU A 136 15.69 10.99 -4.71
N LEU A 137 14.72 11.77 -4.25
CA LEU A 137 13.58 11.26 -3.47
C LEU A 137 12.76 10.25 -4.28
N HIS A 138 12.49 10.55 -5.58
CA HIS A 138 11.80 9.63 -6.47
C HIS A 138 12.52 8.28 -6.57
N ALA A 139 13.85 8.31 -6.74
CA ALA A 139 14.65 7.08 -6.81
C ALA A 139 14.56 6.26 -5.52
N LEU A 140 14.56 6.92 -4.35
CA LEU A 140 14.44 6.26 -3.04
C LEU A 140 13.02 5.70 -2.82
N LEU A 141 11.97 6.43 -3.21
CA LEU A 141 10.59 5.95 -3.14
C LEU A 141 10.35 4.71 -3.99
N LYS A 142 10.97 4.64 -5.20
CA LYS A 142 10.88 3.46 -6.09
C LYS A 142 11.44 2.17 -5.49
N LEU A 143 12.20 2.21 -4.41
CA LEU A 143 12.64 1.02 -3.68
C LEU A 143 11.48 0.32 -2.94
N HIS A 144 10.42 1.07 -2.60
CA HIS A 144 9.34 0.59 -1.75
C HIS A 144 7.95 0.66 -2.40
N PHE A 145 7.77 1.54 -3.40
CA PHE A 145 6.49 1.79 -4.05
C PHE A 145 6.56 1.48 -5.54
N SER A 146 5.64 0.68 -6.04
CA SER A 146 5.54 0.33 -7.47
C SER A 146 4.96 1.48 -8.29
N ASP A 147 3.94 2.18 -7.75
CA ASP A 147 3.27 3.32 -8.40
C ASP A 147 3.62 4.62 -7.68
N VAL A 148 4.68 5.29 -8.15
CA VAL A 148 5.06 6.65 -7.73
C VAL A 148 4.82 7.57 -8.91
N ARG A 149 3.86 8.49 -8.79
CA ARG A 149 3.46 9.41 -9.86
C ARG A 149 4.02 10.80 -9.60
N PRO A 150 5.04 11.22 -10.35
CA PRO A 150 5.54 12.59 -10.28
C PRO A 150 4.59 13.53 -11.04
N GLU A 151 4.53 14.78 -10.61
CA GLU A 151 3.81 15.88 -11.29
C GLU A 151 2.32 15.60 -11.60
N GLU A 152 1.64 14.82 -10.74
CA GLU A 152 0.19 14.58 -10.89
C GLU A 152 -0.59 15.89 -10.68
N TRP A 153 -1.67 16.08 -11.47
CA TRP A 153 -2.47 17.29 -11.38
C TRP A 153 -3.42 17.29 -10.19
N THR A 154 -3.39 18.35 -9.37
CA THR A 154 -4.44 18.56 -8.38
C THR A 154 -5.74 19.04 -9.06
N PRO A 155 -6.92 18.70 -8.49
CA PRO A 155 -8.16 19.32 -8.92
C PRO A 155 -8.06 20.85 -8.85
N SER A 156 -8.70 21.55 -9.82
CA SER A 156 -8.68 23.01 -9.87
C SER A 156 -9.31 23.60 -8.59
N TYR A 157 -8.51 24.35 -7.83
CA TYR A 157 -8.96 25.11 -6.67
C TYR A 157 -8.80 26.61 -6.94
N ALA A 158 -9.88 27.38 -6.77
CA ALA A 158 -9.89 28.83 -7.02
C ALA A 158 -9.32 29.24 -8.41
N GLY A 159 -9.52 28.38 -9.42
CA GLY A 159 -9.08 28.66 -10.80
C GLY A 159 -7.64 28.30 -11.12
N ASN A 160 -6.89 27.78 -10.16
CA ASN A 160 -5.52 27.31 -10.35
C ASN A 160 -5.46 25.78 -10.18
N SER A 161 -4.91 25.08 -11.16
CA SER A 161 -4.46 23.70 -11.02
C SER A 161 -2.96 23.70 -10.78
N ASN A 162 -2.50 23.03 -9.74
CA ASN A 162 -1.08 22.86 -9.46
C ASN A 162 -0.70 21.39 -9.69
N ARG A 163 0.58 21.14 -9.93
CA ARG A 163 1.14 19.80 -9.92
C ARG A 163 1.59 19.43 -8.53
N MET A 164 1.32 18.21 -8.13
CA MET A 164 1.89 17.59 -6.95
C MET A 164 3.29 17.09 -7.28
N ASP A 165 4.23 17.19 -6.33
CA ASP A 165 5.54 16.60 -6.57
C ASP A 165 5.44 15.08 -6.70
N PHE A 166 4.76 14.40 -5.77
CA PHE A 166 4.52 12.95 -5.86
C PHE A 166 3.15 12.56 -5.32
N LEU A 167 2.50 11.60 -6.01
CA LEU A 167 1.33 10.87 -5.55
C LEU A 167 1.65 9.39 -5.44
N LEU A 168 1.49 8.84 -4.25
CA LEU A 168 1.52 7.40 -3.96
C LEU A 168 0.06 6.92 -3.87
N LYS A 169 -0.55 6.66 -5.03
CA LYS A 169 -1.99 6.49 -5.14
C LYS A 169 -2.52 5.31 -4.31
N GLU A 170 -1.83 4.18 -4.32
CA GLU A 170 -2.22 2.98 -3.57
C GLU A 170 -2.21 3.19 -2.04
N ALA A 171 -1.41 4.15 -1.58
CA ALA A 171 -1.27 4.50 -0.16
C ALA A 171 -2.10 5.72 0.24
N HIS A 172 -2.78 6.40 -0.70
CA HIS A 172 -3.49 7.67 -0.49
C HIS A 172 -2.59 8.78 0.08
N ILE A 173 -1.31 8.79 -0.31
CA ILE A 173 -0.30 9.72 0.20
C ILE A 173 0.17 10.65 -0.92
N ALA A 174 0.21 11.95 -0.61
CA ALA A 174 0.96 12.93 -1.39
C ALA A 174 2.25 13.32 -0.68
N ILE A 175 3.27 13.69 -1.46
CA ILE A 175 4.51 14.25 -0.93
C ILE A 175 4.79 15.56 -1.65
N GLU A 176 5.00 16.62 -0.89
CA GLU A 176 5.44 17.93 -1.35
C GLU A 176 6.87 18.17 -0.89
N VAL A 177 7.71 18.67 -1.78
CA VAL A 177 9.14 18.92 -1.53
C VAL A 177 9.39 20.41 -1.57
N LYS A 178 10.18 20.90 -0.65
CA LYS A 178 10.75 22.25 -0.70
C LYS A 178 12.23 22.18 -0.38
N MET A 179 13.01 23.07 -0.99
CA MET A 179 14.40 23.26 -0.63
C MET A 179 14.65 24.70 -0.20
N THR A 180 15.31 24.88 0.95
CA THR A 180 15.67 26.21 1.46
C THR A 180 16.72 26.87 0.59
N ARG A 181 16.61 28.19 0.48
CA ARG A 181 17.58 29.07 -0.20
C ARG A 181 17.51 30.46 0.41
N GLU A 182 18.48 31.33 0.09
CA GLU A 182 18.60 32.66 0.71
C GLU A 182 17.31 33.48 0.73
N ASN A 183 16.48 33.35 -0.31
CA ASN A 183 15.20 34.05 -0.47
C ASN A 183 13.98 33.19 -0.10
N LEU A 184 14.18 32.02 0.46
CA LEU A 184 13.11 31.12 0.84
C LEU A 184 13.42 30.53 2.22
N LYS A 185 12.93 31.25 3.27
CA LYS A 185 13.18 30.96 4.69
C LYS A 185 11.90 30.61 5.42
N ASP A 186 11.94 30.63 6.76
CA ASP A 186 10.84 30.18 7.63
C ASP A 186 9.46 30.70 7.19
N LYS A 187 9.33 32.04 6.98
CA LYS A 187 8.03 32.64 6.65
C LYS A 187 7.54 32.21 5.28
N GLU A 188 8.39 32.37 4.28
CA GLU A 188 8.05 32.10 2.89
C GLU A 188 7.72 30.60 2.68
N ILE A 189 8.49 29.69 3.29
CA ILE A 189 8.22 28.26 3.26
C ILE A 189 6.90 27.95 3.97
N GLY A 190 6.68 28.50 5.15
CA GLY A 190 5.43 28.32 5.90
C GLY A 190 4.21 28.76 5.10
N GLU A 191 4.25 29.93 4.47
CA GLU A 191 3.16 30.46 3.62
C GLU A 191 2.89 29.53 2.41
N GLN A 192 3.93 29.06 1.72
CA GLN A 192 3.79 28.15 0.58
C GLN A 192 3.17 26.82 1.02
N LEU A 193 3.68 26.20 2.09
CA LEU A 193 3.18 24.95 2.59
C LEU A 193 1.73 25.04 3.07
N ILE A 194 1.30 26.13 3.70
CA ILE A 194 -0.10 26.35 4.09
C ILE A 194 -1.01 26.35 2.84
N ILE A 195 -0.58 27.01 1.76
CA ILE A 195 -1.32 27.04 0.50
C ILE A 195 -1.39 25.64 -0.11
N ASP A 196 -0.28 24.90 -0.11
CA ASP A 196 -0.22 23.57 -0.68
C ASP A 196 -1.06 22.58 0.15
N ILE A 197 -0.98 22.61 1.49
CA ILE A 197 -1.85 21.83 2.39
C ILE A 197 -3.33 22.04 2.06
N ALA A 198 -3.76 23.31 1.91
CA ALA A 198 -5.16 23.62 1.60
C ALA A 198 -5.62 23.07 0.25
N LYS A 199 -4.71 22.97 -0.74
CA LYS A 199 -4.99 22.39 -2.06
C LYS A 199 -5.08 20.85 -1.98
N TYR A 200 -4.12 20.21 -1.30
CA TYR A 200 -4.07 18.75 -1.17
C TYR A 200 -5.25 18.18 -0.37
N GLN A 201 -5.78 18.93 0.60
CA GLN A 201 -7.01 18.56 1.33
C GLN A 201 -8.24 18.39 0.43
N GLN A 202 -8.24 18.96 -0.77
CA GLN A 202 -9.35 18.83 -1.73
C GLN A 202 -9.15 17.66 -2.69
N HIS A 203 -8.03 16.96 -2.63
CA HIS A 203 -7.75 15.87 -3.56
C HIS A 203 -8.44 14.58 -3.11
N PRO A 204 -9.27 13.94 -3.95
CA PRO A 204 -10.08 12.78 -3.55
C PRO A 204 -9.25 11.51 -3.24
N ASP A 205 -8.05 11.42 -3.77
CA ASP A 205 -7.17 10.25 -3.62
C ASP A 205 -6.07 10.50 -2.56
N VAL A 206 -6.15 11.57 -1.74
CA VAL A 206 -5.12 11.90 -0.73
C VAL A 206 -5.76 12.09 0.63
N ASP A 207 -5.33 11.32 1.60
CA ASP A 207 -5.69 11.47 3.01
C ASP A 207 -4.48 11.81 3.90
N THR A 208 -3.28 11.68 3.38
CA THR A 208 -2.04 12.03 4.09
C THR A 208 -1.10 12.83 3.19
N LEU A 209 -0.62 13.96 3.68
CA LEU A 209 0.38 14.79 3.02
C LEU A 209 1.67 14.81 3.82
N TYR A 210 2.77 14.43 3.17
CA TYR A 210 4.12 14.64 3.66
C TYR A 210 4.70 15.91 3.03
N CYS A 211 5.13 16.86 3.85
CA CYS A 211 5.89 18.03 3.42
C CYS A 211 7.35 17.82 3.80
N PHE A 212 8.19 17.61 2.82
CA PHE A 212 9.62 17.45 3.02
C PHE A 212 10.37 18.76 2.68
N VAL A 213 10.90 19.41 3.69
CA VAL A 213 11.74 20.62 3.55
C VAL A 213 13.20 20.22 3.70
N TYR A 214 13.95 20.28 2.60
CA TYR A 214 15.39 20.01 2.62
C TYR A 214 16.16 21.29 2.93
N ASP A 215 16.83 21.32 4.08
CA ASP A 215 17.60 22.48 4.58
C ASP A 215 19.08 22.15 4.82
N PRO A 216 19.85 21.82 3.73
CA PRO A 216 21.23 21.35 3.87
C PRO A 216 22.18 22.38 4.46
N ASN A 217 21.81 23.66 4.45
CA ASN A 217 22.65 24.77 4.91
C ASN A 217 22.15 25.37 6.22
N THR A 218 21.14 24.75 6.86
CA THR A 218 20.57 25.22 8.14
C THR A 218 20.13 26.69 8.09
N ILE A 219 19.35 27.03 7.04
CA ILE A 219 18.89 28.40 6.78
C ILE A 219 17.70 28.75 7.68
N LEU A 220 16.87 27.74 8.02
CA LEU A 220 15.72 27.93 8.88
C LEU A 220 16.14 28.19 10.33
N HIS A 221 15.52 29.18 10.95
CA HIS A 221 15.82 29.58 12.36
C HIS A 221 15.09 28.69 13.36
N ASN A 222 13.89 28.22 13.01
CA ASN A 222 13.05 27.41 13.89
C ASN A 222 12.37 26.24 13.15
N PRO A 223 13.14 25.24 12.68
CA PRO A 223 12.59 24.12 11.94
C PRO A 223 11.56 23.32 12.76
N VAL A 224 11.82 23.07 14.04
CA VAL A 224 10.91 22.35 14.94
C VAL A 224 9.60 23.10 15.15
N GLY A 225 9.66 24.43 15.27
CA GLY A 225 8.46 25.26 15.36
C GLY A 225 7.61 25.18 14.09
N LEU A 226 8.26 25.23 12.93
CA LEU A 226 7.60 25.10 11.63
C LEU A 226 6.91 23.74 11.48
N GLU A 227 7.60 22.63 11.80
CA GLU A 227 7.02 21.29 11.81
C GLU A 227 5.79 21.21 12.72
N ASN A 228 5.92 21.65 13.96
CA ASN A 228 4.84 21.59 14.96
C ASN A 228 3.61 22.43 14.56
N ASP A 229 3.82 23.61 14.00
CA ASP A 229 2.70 24.50 13.66
C ASP A 229 1.95 24.00 12.42
N LEU A 230 2.64 23.49 11.41
CA LEU A 230 2.01 22.95 10.22
C LEU A 230 1.35 21.58 10.47
N ASN A 231 1.91 20.73 11.31
CA ASN A 231 1.31 19.46 11.70
C ASN A 231 -0.06 19.63 12.37
N LYS A 232 -0.31 20.75 13.06
CA LYS A 232 -1.62 21.11 13.66
C LYS A 232 -2.72 21.36 12.62
N LEU A 233 -2.38 21.53 11.35
CA LEU A 233 -3.34 21.68 10.26
C LEU A 233 -3.99 20.34 9.84
N SER A 234 -3.58 19.25 10.44
CA SER A 234 -4.25 17.94 10.31
C SER A 234 -5.70 18.03 10.79
N THR A 235 -6.56 17.27 10.12
CA THR A 235 -7.99 17.11 10.45
C THR A 235 -8.31 15.64 10.67
N ASP A 236 -9.54 15.30 11.05
CA ASP A 236 -9.97 13.90 11.25
C ASP A 236 -9.79 13.04 9.99
N ASN A 237 -9.89 13.65 8.80
CA ASN A 237 -9.85 12.93 7.52
C ASN A 237 -8.61 13.26 6.67
N PHE A 238 -7.69 14.09 7.16
CA PHE A 238 -6.51 14.49 6.41
C PHE A 238 -5.33 14.74 7.35
N SER A 239 -4.28 13.94 7.21
CA SER A 239 -3.07 14.02 8.03
C SER A 239 -1.99 14.86 7.33
N VAL A 240 -1.38 15.79 8.06
CA VAL A 240 -0.24 16.59 7.60
C VAL A 240 0.98 16.20 8.42
N LYS A 241 2.08 15.87 7.74
CA LYS A 241 3.35 15.47 8.34
C LYS A 241 4.48 16.25 7.72
N VAL A 242 5.05 17.15 8.48
CA VAL A 242 6.11 18.07 8.03
C VAL A 242 7.45 17.64 8.60
N PHE A 243 8.45 17.57 7.75
CA PHE A 243 9.82 17.21 8.08
C PHE A 243 10.78 18.25 7.51
N VAL A 244 11.58 18.84 8.36
CA VAL A 244 12.71 19.69 7.97
C VAL A 244 14.00 18.90 8.21
N ARG A 245 14.76 18.60 7.17
CA ARG A 245 16.00 17.80 7.30
C ARG A 245 17.12 18.35 6.40
N PRO A 246 18.38 18.23 6.84
CA PRO A 246 18.78 17.88 8.21
C PRO A 246 18.41 18.99 9.20
N ASN A 247 18.25 18.62 10.47
CA ASN A 247 18.03 19.53 11.60
C ASN A 247 19.00 19.21 12.75
#